data_9c5510a6f25f1d0fa76eb746ff07302a
#
_entry.id   9c5510a6f25f1d0fa76eb746ff07302a
#
_cell.length_a   1.000
_cell.length_b   1.000
_cell.length_c   1.000
_cell.angle_alpha   90.00
_cell.angle_beta   90.00
_cell.angle_gamma   90.00
#
_symmetry.space_group_name_H-M   'P 1'
#
loop_
_entity.id
_entity.type
_entity.pdbx_description
1 polymer ?
#
loop_
_entity_poly.entity_id
_entity_poly.type
_entity_poly.pdbx_seq_one_letter_code
_entity_poly.pdbx_strand_id
1 'polypeptide(L)' 'MDNQVPRYVTQKRAALLLGIPEEELSRISRESELGHTERAGDQKETFFTYEELRRICFLSTH' A
#
# COMPACT_ATOMS: atom_id res chain seq x y z
N MET A 1 22.26 -14.71 -4.21
CA MET A 1 21.49 -14.74 -4.05
C MET A 1 20.69 -13.85 -4.09
N ASP A 2 20.06 -13.72 -4.33
CA ASP A 2 19.35 -12.88 -4.49
C ASP A 2 18.47 -12.62 -3.74
N ASN A 3 18.30 -12.16 -3.21
CA ASN A 3 17.51 -11.84 -2.47
C ASN A 3 16.50 -11.22 -2.90
N GLN A 4 15.65 -11.58 -3.38
CA GLN A 4 14.58 -11.08 -3.81
C GLN A 4 13.75 -10.61 -2.73
N VAL A 5 13.99 -9.70 -2.02
CA VAL A 5 13.10 -9.11 -1.05
C VAL A 5 11.99 -8.45 -1.78
N PRO A 6 10.75 -8.75 -1.48
CA PRO A 6 9.65 -8.11 -2.17
C PRO A 6 9.68 -6.64 -1.88
N ARG A 7 9.65 -5.83 -2.90
CA ARG A 7 9.63 -4.43 -2.75
C ARG A 7 8.26 -3.89 -2.60
N TYR A 8 7.24 -4.70 -2.83
CA TYR A 8 5.86 -4.26 -2.77
C TYR A 8 5.08 -5.13 -1.82
N VAL A 9 4.10 -4.56 -1.17
CA VAL A 9 3.16 -5.34 -0.36
C VAL A 9 1.76 -5.02 -0.85
N THR A 10 0.86 -5.95 -0.69
CA THR A 10 -0.52 -5.73 -1.11
C THR A 10 -1.19 -4.74 -0.18
N GLN A 11 -2.31 -4.17 -0.63
CA GLN A 11 -3.04 -3.23 0.17
C GLN A 11 -3.47 -3.85 1.49
N LYS A 12 -3.92 -5.09 1.45
CA LYS A 12 -4.36 -5.76 2.65
C LYS A 12 -3.22 -5.86 3.65
N ARG A 13 -2.06 -6.28 3.18
CA ARG A 13 -0.92 -6.41 4.05
C ARG A 13 -0.44 -5.05 4.54
N ALA A 14 -0.48 -4.07 3.66
CA ALA A 14 -0.07 -2.72 4.04
C ALA A 14 -0.95 -2.19 5.16
N ALA A 15 -2.24 -2.41 5.06
CA ALA A 15 -3.17 -1.96 6.09
C ALA A 15 -2.84 -2.61 7.42
N LEU A 16 -2.51 -3.91 7.38
CA LEU A 16 -2.14 -4.62 8.60
C LEU A 16 -0.87 -4.04 9.19
N LEU A 17 0.10 -3.78 8.36
CA LEU A 17 1.37 -3.24 8.82
C LEU A 17 1.22 -1.84 9.41
N LEU A 18 0.33 -1.07 8.85
CA LEU A 18 0.10 0.28 9.31
C LEU A 18 -0.89 0.34 10.47
N GLY A 19 -1.62 -0.72 10.71
CA GLY A 19 -2.59 -0.76 11.77
C GLY A 19 -3.83 0.08 11.49
N ILE A 20 -4.23 0.17 10.25
CA ILE A 20 -5.41 0.94 9.89
C ILE A 20 -6.31 0.07 9.02
N PRO A 21 -7.59 0.42 8.92
CA PRO A 21 -8.49 -0.34 8.05
C PRO A 21 -8.12 -0.16 6.59
N GLU A 22 -8.45 -1.14 5.79
CA GLU A 22 -8.15 -1.05 4.36
C GLU A 22 -8.87 0.12 3.72
N GLU A 23 -10.05 0.44 4.18
CA GLU A 23 -10.79 1.56 3.64
C GLU A 23 -10.04 2.86 3.83
N GLU A 24 -9.46 3.00 4.99
CA GLU A 24 -8.70 4.19 5.30
C GLU A 24 -7.47 4.26 4.42
N LEU A 25 -6.79 3.14 4.27
CA LEU A 25 -5.61 3.08 3.43
C LEU A 25 -5.97 3.42 1.99
N SER A 26 -7.09 2.91 1.53
CA SER A 26 -7.54 3.17 0.19
C SER A 26 -7.79 4.65 -0.04
N ARG A 27 -8.40 5.30 0.94
CA ARG A 27 -8.68 6.71 0.85
C ARG A 27 -7.40 7.53 0.82
N ILE A 28 -6.46 7.20 1.72
CA ILE A 28 -5.20 7.93 1.78
C ILE A 28 -4.43 7.73 0.48
N SER A 29 -4.44 6.52 -0.03
CA SER A 29 -3.75 6.21 -1.27
C SER A 29 -4.29 7.07 -2.41
N ARG A 30 -5.60 7.20 -2.47
CA ARG A 30 -6.22 7.95 -3.54
C ARG A 30 -5.91 9.43 -3.42
N GLU A 31 -5.99 9.95 -2.22
CA GLU A 31 -5.78 11.38 -1.99
C GLU A 31 -4.33 11.79 -2.17
N SER A 32 -3.41 10.92 -1.81
CA SER A 32 -2.00 11.25 -1.89
C SER A 32 -1.36 10.72 -3.16
N GLU A 33 -2.11 9.96 -3.93
CA GLU A 33 -1.61 9.36 -5.17
C GLU A 33 -0.43 8.44 -4.91
N LEU A 34 -0.45 7.77 -3.79
CA LEU A 34 0.55 6.76 -3.49
C LEU A 34 -0.04 5.40 -3.74
N GLY A 35 0.82 4.46 -4.04
CA GLY A 35 0.35 3.11 -4.32
C GLY A 35 0.32 2.86 -5.81
N HIS A 36 0.29 1.60 -6.17
CA HIS A 36 0.35 1.18 -7.55
C HIS A 36 -0.72 0.13 -7.77
N THR A 37 -1.64 0.37 -8.66
CA THR A 37 -2.74 -0.55 -8.92
C THR A 37 -2.50 -1.29 -10.20
N GLU A 38 -2.65 -2.61 -10.12
CA GLU A 38 -2.51 -3.45 -11.28
C GLU A 38 -3.78 -4.23 -11.50
N ARG A 39 -4.07 -4.54 -12.76
CA ARG A 39 -5.24 -5.25 -13.09
C ARG A 39 -4.87 -6.60 -13.57
N ALA A 40 -5.45 -7.62 -13.07
CA ALA A 40 -5.23 -8.97 -13.52
C ALA A 40 -6.59 -9.58 -13.78
N GLY A 41 -6.94 -9.67 -15.03
CA GLY A 41 -8.25 -10.17 -15.39
C GLY A 41 -9.32 -9.24 -14.92
N ASP A 42 -10.25 -9.75 -14.14
CA ASP A 42 -11.32 -8.96 -13.62
C ASP A 42 -10.97 -8.28 -12.32
N GLN A 43 -9.81 -8.51 -11.79
CA GLN A 43 -9.49 -8.04 -10.47
C GLN A 43 -8.46 -6.96 -10.50
N LYS A 44 -8.56 -6.02 -9.58
CA LYS A 44 -7.59 -4.99 -9.40
C LYS A 44 -6.94 -5.20 -8.07
N GLU A 45 -5.64 -4.99 -8.01
CA GLU A 45 -4.93 -5.13 -6.78
C GLU A 45 -4.01 -3.94 -6.63
N THR A 46 -3.97 -3.36 -5.46
CA THR A 46 -3.12 -2.21 -5.20
C THR A 46 -1.94 -2.65 -4.35
N PHE A 47 -0.77 -2.19 -4.72
CA PHE A 47 0.47 -2.54 -4.02
C PHE A 47 1.14 -1.26 -3.57
N PHE A 48 1.93 -1.38 -2.52
CA PHE A 48 2.65 -0.24 -1.98
C PHE A 48 4.10 -0.62 -1.74
N THR A 49 5.00 0.29 -1.99
CA THR A 49 6.39 0.09 -1.61
C THR A 49 6.55 0.46 -0.16
N TYR A 50 7.64 0.03 0.45
CA TYR A 50 7.89 0.38 1.84
C TYR A 50 8.07 1.89 2.01
N GLU A 51 8.61 2.53 1.00
CA GLU A 51 8.77 3.95 1.07
C GLU A 51 7.42 4.65 1.08
N GLU A 52 6.51 4.14 0.29
CA GLU A 52 5.15 4.69 0.26
C GLU A 52 4.46 4.45 1.59
N LEU A 53 4.70 3.31 2.21
CA LEU A 53 4.11 3.03 3.49
C LEU A 53 4.60 4.02 4.54
N ARG A 54 5.85 4.41 4.47
CA ARG A 54 6.38 5.39 5.40
C ARG A 54 5.67 6.72 5.23
N ARG A 55 5.43 7.12 4.00
CA ARG A 55 4.74 8.38 3.74
C ARG A 55 3.32 8.32 4.23
N ILE A 56 2.67 7.18 4.02
CA ILE A 56 1.29 7.02 4.45
C ILE A 56 1.23 7.04 5.97
N CYS A 57 2.20 6.44 6.62
CA CYS A 57 2.25 6.44 8.05
C CYS A 57 2.32 7.88 8.60
N PHE A 58 3.10 8.70 7.94
CA PHE A 58 3.16 10.10 8.30
C PHE A 58 1.82 10.77 8.14
N LEU A 59 1.15 10.52 7.03
CA LEU A 59 -0.13 11.16 6.76
C LEU A 59 -1.20 10.70 7.72
N SER A 60 -1.14 9.46 8.13
CA SER A 60 -2.20 8.93 8.97
C SER A 60 -2.01 9.23 10.43
N THR A 61 -0.87 9.74 10.83
CA THR A 61 -0.68 10.05 12.23
C THR A 61 -1.12 11.45 12.57
N HIS A 62 -1.63 12.15 11.66
CA HIS A 62 -2.13 13.46 11.96
C HIS A 62 -3.54 13.44 12.37
#